data_236e3fedca99604483c8501d71aba3ec
#
_entry.id   236e3fedca99604483c8501d71aba3ec
#
_cell.length_a   1.000
_cell.length_b   1.000
_cell.length_c   1.000
_cell.angle_alpha   90.00
_cell.angle_beta   90.00
_cell.angle_gamma   90.00
#
_symmetry.space_group_name_H-M   'P 1'
#
loop_
_entity.id
_entity.type
_entity.pdbx_description
1 polymer ?
#
loop_
_entity_poly.entity_id
_entity_poly.type
_entity_poly.pdbx_seq_one_letter_code
_entity_poly.pdbx_strand_id
1 'polypeptide(L)'
;MKSILISFLAVFAISVSAKELPTEKPEREGMSSERLQRVAAMNDRYTNSGRIAGTATAVVRNGKVVHVSTSGKKSAADDRPIQLDDLFRIYSMSKPITAVAAMQLYEQGKFQLTDPVSKFIPELKDLKVMKNGKVVPAQKQMTMQQLLNHTAGFSYGFDPNDPVDQAYQKADLFGAKDLDEFILKVAALPLKFEPGEQWHYSIAVDVTGLVVQRLSGQPFDEYLKEHIFEPLDMKDTFFEVPEDEIGRFLPNHFLNPQGG
;
A
#
# COMPACT_ATOMS: atom_id res chain seq x y z
N MET A 1 0.99 -32.92 -52.55
CA MET A 1 0.31 -31.83 -51.85
C MET A 1 0.02 -32.30 -50.43
N LYS A 2 0.77 -31.80 -49.44
CA LYS A 2 0.54 -32.12 -48.01
C LYS A 2 -0.24 -30.98 -47.38
N SER A 3 -1.49 -31.22 -47.03
CA SER A 3 -2.33 -30.26 -46.31
C SER A 3 -1.88 -30.16 -44.86
N ILE A 4 -1.44 -28.97 -44.44
CA ILE A 4 -1.13 -28.65 -43.05
C ILE A 4 -2.42 -28.22 -42.39
N LEU A 5 -2.91 -29.02 -41.42
CA LEU A 5 -4.04 -28.69 -40.57
C LEU A 5 -3.53 -27.77 -39.44
N ILE A 6 -3.86 -26.51 -39.50
CA ILE A 6 -3.58 -25.55 -38.43
C ILE A 6 -4.74 -25.65 -37.45
N SER A 7 -4.50 -26.30 -36.29
CA SER A 7 -5.44 -26.31 -35.17
C SER A 7 -5.38 -24.97 -34.44
N PHE A 8 -6.43 -24.18 -34.53
CA PHE A 8 -6.62 -22.99 -33.68
C PHE A 8 -6.99 -23.46 -32.28
N LEU A 9 -6.07 -23.32 -31.34
CA LEU A 9 -6.37 -23.44 -29.91
C LEU A 9 -7.09 -22.14 -29.48
N ALA A 10 -8.42 -22.19 -29.31
CA ALA A 10 -9.16 -21.09 -28.71
C ALA A 10 -8.85 -21.08 -27.22
N VAL A 11 -8.03 -20.10 -26.79
CA VAL A 11 -7.87 -19.79 -25.36
C VAL A 11 -9.16 -19.10 -24.90
N PHE A 12 -10.01 -19.82 -24.20
CA PHE A 12 -11.12 -19.22 -23.48
C PHE A 12 -10.55 -18.46 -22.28
N ALA A 13 -10.46 -17.15 -22.38
CA ALA A 13 -10.28 -16.30 -21.23
C ALA A 13 -11.55 -16.42 -20.35
N ILE A 14 -11.45 -17.12 -19.25
CA ILE A 14 -12.50 -17.14 -18.20
C ILE A 14 -12.40 -15.76 -17.54
N SER A 15 -13.28 -14.85 -17.92
CA SER A 15 -13.49 -13.60 -17.19
C SER A 15 -14.09 -13.96 -15.83
N VAL A 16 -13.26 -13.99 -14.80
CA VAL A 16 -13.73 -14.07 -13.42
C VAL A 16 -14.26 -12.68 -13.06
N SER A 17 -15.57 -12.50 -13.18
CA SER A 17 -16.23 -11.31 -12.64
C SER A 17 -16.16 -11.39 -11.11
N ALA A 18 -15.54 -10.42 -10.47
CA ALA A 18 -15.56 -10.31 -9.01
C ALA A 18 -17.01 -10.14 -8.55
N LYS A 19 -17.40 -10.95 -7.57
CA LYS A 19 -18.70 -10.88 -6.91
C LYS A 19 -18.50 -10.23 -5.55
N GLU A 20 -19.48 -9.44 -5.11
CA GLU A 20 -19.53 -9.02 -3.70
C GLU A 20 -19.34 -10.24 -2.79
N LEU A 21 -18.54 -10.07 -1.73
CA LEU A 21 -18.34 -11.14 -0.77
C LEU A 21 -19.67 -11.50 -0.11
N PRO A 22 -20.07 -12.79 -0.11
CA PRO A 22 -21.32 -13.20 0.52
C PRO A 22 -21.25 -12.95 2.03
N THR A 23 -22.39 -12.59 2.59
CA THR A 23 -22.56 -12.48 4.05
C THR A 23 -22.93 -13.84 4.64
N GLU A 24 -22.35 -14.19 5.80
CA GLU A 24 -22.68 -15.44 6.49
C GLU A 24 -22.75 -15.23 8.02
N LYS A 25 -23.46 -16.10 8.71
CA LYS A 25 -23.50 -16.11 10.18
C LYS A 25 -22.13 -16.48 10.74
N PRO A 26 -21.60 -15.73 11.71
CA PRO A 26 -20.28 -15.99 12.29
C PRO A 26 -20.10 -17.45 12.74
N GLU A 27 -21.12 -18.04 13.35
CA GLU A 27 -21.07 -19.41 13.89
C GLU A 27 -20.81 -20.46 12.82
N ARG A 28 -21.27 -20.25 11.58
CA ARG A 28 -21.01 -21.16 10.45
C ARG A 28 -19.57 -21.10 9.98
N GLU A 29 -18.89 -19.99 10.27
CA GLU A 29 -17.50 -19.79 9.93
C GLU A 29 -16.57 -19.97 11.16
N GLY A 30 -17.07 -20.60 12.23
CA GLY A 30 -16.29 -20.87 13.45
C GLY A 30 -15.95 -19.63 14.27
N MET A 31 -16.79 -18.59 14.19
CA MET A 31 -16.67 -17.36 14.96
C MET A 31 -17.92 -17.18 15.84
N SER A 32 -17.84 -16.33 16.87
CA SER A 32 -18.97 -16.07 17.78
C SER A 32 -19.54 -14.67 17.51
N SER A 33 -20.82 -14.60 17.20
CA SER A 33 -21.55 -13.34 17.07
C SER A 33 -21.43 -12.50 18.35
N GLU A 34 -21.60 -13.13 19.53
CA GLU A 34 -21.46 -12.45 20.82
C GLU A 34 -20.06 -11.81 20.99
N ARG A 35 -19.00 -12.54 20.60
CA ARG A 35 -17.63 -12.00 20.69
C ARG A 35 -17.38 -10.88 19.68
N LEU A 36 -17.94 -10.96 18.50
CA LEU A 36 -17.82 -9.91 17.49
C LEU A 36 -18.51 -8.61 17.92
N GLN A 37 -19.58 -8.68 18.72
CA GLN A 37 -20.20 -7.50 19.31
C GLN A 37 -19.25 -6.72 20.24
N ARG A 38 -18.22 -7.36 20.76
CA ARG A 38 -17.18 -6.67 21.57
C ARG A 38 -16.35 -5.69 20.71
N VAL A 39 -16.21 -5.97 19.42
CA VAL A 39 -15.54 -5.06 18.45
C VAL A 39 -16.39 -3.80 18.29
N ALA A 40 -17.68 -3.95 18.02
CA ALA A 40 -18.60 -2.81 17.94
C ALA A 40 -18.62 -1.99 19.23
N ALA A 41 -18.75 -2.65 20.39
CA ALA A 41 -18.74 -1.98 21.69
C ALA A 41 -17.40 -1.28 22.01
N MET A 42 -16.27 -1.79 21.50
CA MET A 42 -14.99 -1.11 21.60
C MET A 42 -14.98 0.16 20.74
N ASN A 43 -15.43 0.07 19.49
CA ASN A 43 -15.54 1.21 18.58
C ASN A 43 -16.40 2.32 19.19
N ASP A 44 -17.57 1.95 19.76
CA ASP A 44 -18.47 2.90 20.44
C ASP A 44 -17.79 3.61 21.61
N ARG A 45 -16.99 2.90 22.41
CA ARG A 45 -16.24 3.54 23.52
C ARG A 45 -15.24 4.57 23.01
N TYR A 46 -14.53 4.30 21.90
CA TYR A 46 -13.54 5.23 21.35
C TYR A 46 -14.20 6.43 20.70
N THR A 47 -15.26 6.24 19.94
CA THR A 47 -16.00 7.35 19.31
C THR A 47 -16.74 8.21 20.34
N ASN A 48 -17.43 7.60 21.30
CA ASN A 48 -18.14 8.31 22.39
C ASN A 48 -17.20 9.07 23.33
N SER A 49 -15.94 8.61 23.47
CA SER A 49 -14.92 9.33 24.23
C SER A 49 -14.24 10.48 23.46
N GLY A 50 -14.58 10.69 22.20
CA GLY A 50 -13.98 11.71 21.34
C GLY A 50 -12.55 11.41 20.90
N ARG A 51 -12.01 10.20 21.18
CA ARG A 51 -10.66 9.83 20.74
C ARG A 51 -10.52 9.62 19.26
N ILE A 52 -11.58 9.19 18.60
CA ILE A 52 -11.69 9.05 17.14
C ILE A 52 -13.06 9.56 16.70
N ALA A 53 -13.12 10.14 15.52
CA ALA A 53 -14.38 10.70 15.02
C ALA A 53 -15.37 9.60 14.64
N GLY A 54 -14.91 8.61 13.89
CA GLY A 54 -15.75 7.50 13.45
C GLY A 54 -14.93 6.29 12.98
N THR A 55 -15.58 5.15 12.90
CA THR A 55 -15.01 3.88 12.44
C THR A 55 -15.97 3.11 11.55
N ALA A 56 -15.43 2.40 10.57
CA ALA A 56 -16.09 1.32 9.87
C ALA A 56 -15.25 0.05 10.05
N THR A 57 -15.87 -1.05 10.44
CA THR A 57 -15.19 -2.32 10.69
C THR A 57 -15.88 -3.44 9.92
N ALA A 58 -15.11 -4.22 9.19
CA ALA A 58 -15.55 -5.45 8.55
C ALA A 58 -14.66 -6.61 8.99
N VAL A 59 -15.26 -7.78 9.24
CA VAL A 59 -14.55 -9.03 9.48
C VAL A 59 -14.94 -10.02 8.40
N VAL A 60 -13.93 -10.51 7.69
CA VAL A 60 -14.09 -11.51 6.62
C VAL A 60 -13.40 -12.79 7.05
N ARG A 61 -14.07 -13.93 6.87
CA ARG A 61 -13.50 -15.25 7.11
C ARG A 61 -13.96 -16.23 6.05
N ASN A 62 -13.03 -17.04 5.53
CA ASN A 62 -13.31 -18.00 4.46
C ASN A 62 -14.00 -17.37 3.24
N GLY A 63 -13.63 -16.12 2.88
CA GLY A 63 -14.23 -15.39 1.77
C GLY A 63 -15.67 -14.90 2.01
N LYS A 64 -16.12 -14.84 3.28
CA LYS A 64 -17.48 -14.38 3.65
C LYS A 64 -17.41 -13.28 4.69
N VAL A 65 -18.24 -12.26 4.54
CA VAL A 65 -18.41 -11.20 5.53
C VAL A 65 -19.22 -11.75 6.70
N VAL A 66 -18.63 -11.79 7.88
CA VAL A 66 -19.24 -12.32 9.11
C VAL A 66 -19.57 -11.24 10.15
N HIS A 67 -19.06 -10.03 9.98
CA HIS A 67 -19.40 -8.91 10.84
C HIS A 67 -19.13 -7.60 10.11
N VAL A 68 -20.04 -6.66 10.26
CA VAL A 68 -19.86 -5.26 9.83
C VAL A 68 -20.44 -4.36 10.91
N SER A 69 -19.73 -3.29 11.22
CA SER A 69 -20.22 -2.25 12.13
C SER A 69 -19.63 -0.89 11.81
N THR A 70 -20.41 0.16 12.00
CA THR A 70 -19.98 1.55 11.96
C THR A 70 -20.26 2.20 13.31
N SER A 71 -19.46 3.18 13.72
CA SER A 71 -19.64 3.93 14.95
C SER A 71 -19.09 5.35 14.79
N GLY A 72 -19.72 6.32 15.45
CA GLY A 72 -19.31 7.70 15.43
C GLY A 72 -19.79 8.48 14.18
N LYS A 73 -19.10 9.54 13.87
CA LYS A 73 -19.48 10.54 12.87
C LYS A 73 -18.38 10.78 11.83
N LYS A 74 -18.75 11.39 10.71
CA LYS A 74 -17.85 11.63 9.57
C LYS A 74 -16.64 12.49 9.93
N SER A 75 -16.84 13.49 10.82
CA SER A 75 -15.72 14.31 11.27
C SER A 75 -16.05 15.06 12.58
N ALA A 76 -15.08 15.77 13.12
CA ALA A 76 -15.30 16.69 14.24
C ALA A 76 -16.27 17.86 13.89
N ALA A 77 -16.36 18.21 12.62
CA ALA A 77 -17.21 19.28 12.10
C ALA A 77 -18.48 18.78 11.36
N ASP A 78 -18.66 17.47 11.24
CA ASP A 78 -19.77 16.86 10.53
C ASP A 78 -20.35 15.70 11.34
N ASP A 79 -21.50 15.96 11.98
CA ASP A 79 -22.17 15.01 12.87
C ASP A 79 -22.93 13.87 12.16
N ARG A 80 -22.96 13.86 10.82
CA ARG A 80 -23.55 12.74 10.07
C ARG A 80 -22.83 11.44 10.44
N PRO A 81 -23.57 10.33 10.63
CA PRO A 81 -22.96 9.06 11.00
C PRO A 81 -22.08 8.51 9.88
N ILE A 82 -21.02 7.79 10.25
CA ILE A 82 -20.21 6.98 9.31
C ILE A 82 -21.10 5.99 8.58
N GLN A 83 -20.92 5.91 7.28
CA GLN A 83 -21.59 4.93 6.40
C GLN A 83 -20.57 3.89 5.90
N LEU A 84 -21.06 2.75 5.46
CA LEU A 84 -20.19 1.68 4.94
C LEU A 84 -19.58 2.03 3.57
N ASP A 85 -20.23 2.92 2.85
CA ASP A 85 -19.80 3.42 1.55
C ASP A 85 -19.00 4.73 1.62
N ASP A 86 -18.64 5.19 2.83
CA ASP A 86 -17.72 6.32 2.98
C ASP A 86 -16.32 5.95 2.50
N LEU A 87 -15.62 6.92 1.92
CA LEU A 87 -14.27 6.76 1.36
C LEU A 87 -13.21 7.15 2.39
N PHE A 88 -12.28 6.24 2.62
CA PHE A 88 -11.20 6.39 3.60
C PHE A 88 -9.84 6.49 2.92
N ARG A 89 -8.94 7.31 3.48
CA ARG A 89 -7.52 7.19 3.15
C ARG A 89 -6.94 5.93 3.78
N ILE A 90 -6.42 5.03 2.95
CA ILE A 90 -5.90 3.73 3.43
C ILE A 90 -4.41 3.74 3.76
N TYR A 91 -3.69 4.81 3.41
CA TYR A 91 -2.25 4.99 3.72
C TYR A 91 -1.43 3.72 3.50
N SER A 92 -0.80 3.21 4.55
CA SER A 92 0.09 2.03 4.47
C SER A 92 -0.61 0.72 4.12
N MET A 93 -1.93 0.68 4.11
CA MET A 93 -2.69 -0.44 3.54
C MET A 93 -2.56 -0.50 2.01
N SER A 94 -2.04 0.53 1.36
CA SER A 94 -1.64 0.50 -0.05
C SER A 94 -0.45 -0.46 -0.32
N LYS A 95 0.39 -0.72 0.69
CA LYS A 95 1.60 -1.55 0.52
C LYS A 95 1.34 -3.00 0.11
N PRO A 96 0.39 -3.71 0.71
CA PRO A 96 0.00 -5.05 0.23
C PRO A 96 -0.44 -5.04 -1.24
N ILE A 97 -1.18 -4.01 -1.67
CA ILE A 97 -1.64 -3.87 -3.06
C ILE A 97 -0.45 -3.68 -4.00
N THR A 98 0.48 -2.79 -3.65
CA THR A 98 1.72 -2.58 -4.40
C THR A 98 2.56 -3.87 -4.47
N ALA A 99 2.63 -4.63 -3.37
CA ALA A 99 3.34 -5.90 -3.35
C ALA A 99 2.69 -6.94 -4.28
N VAL A 100 1.34 -7.00 -4.32
CA VAL A 100 0.61 -7.87 -5.27
C VAL A 100 0.94 -7.47 -6.71
N ALA A 101 0.93 -6.18 -7.05
CA ALA A 101 1.32 -5.71 -8.38
C ALA A 101 2.74 -6.14 -8.76
N ALA A 102 3.70 -5.99 -7.84
CA ALA A 102 5.06 -6.46 -8.06
C ALA A 102 5.10 -7.98 -8.26
N MET A 103 4.35 -8.76 -7.46
CA MET A 103 4.33 -10.22 -7.58
C MET A 103 3.64 -10.71 -8.85
N GLN A 104 2.68 -9.98 -9.41
CA GLN A 104 2.15 -10.28 -10.75
C GLN A 104 3.25 -10.18 -11.83
N LEU A 105 4.11 -9.17 -11.75
CA LEU A 105 5.26 -9.04 -12.66
C LEU A 105 6.34 -10.11 -12.40
N TYR A 106 6.51 -10.52 -11.16
CA TYR A 106 7.36 -11.66 -10.80
C TYR A 106 6.86 -12.96 -11.44
N GLU A 107 5.57 -13.26 -11.34
CA GLU A 107 4.93 -14.43 -11.96
C GLU A 107 5.08 -14.42 -13.50
N GLN A 108 5.12 -13.24 -14.12
CA GLN A 108 5.40 -13.05 -15.54
C GLN A 108 6.89 -13.18 -15.89
N GLY A 109 7.77 -13.45 -14.90
CA GLY A 109 9.22 -13.59 -15.10
C GLY A 109 9.93 -12.27 -15.40
N LYS A 110 9.33 -11.11 -15.10
CA LYS A 110 9.91 -9.79 -15.39
C LYS A 110 11.10 -9.48 -14.47
N PHE A 111 11.17 -10.07 -13.30
CA PHE A 111 12.31 -9.97 -12.37
C PHE A 111 12.42 -11.21 -11.48
N GLN A 112 13.56 -11.33 -10.80
CA GLN A 112 13.79 -12.29 -9.73
C GLN A 112 13.93 -11.57 -8.39
N LEU A 113 13.55 -12.22 -7.28
CA LEU A 113 13.69 -11.63 -5.94
C LEU A 113 15.14 -11.28 -5.58
N THR A 114 16.11 -11.99 -6.17
CA THR A 114 17.55 -11.76 -6.01
C THR A 114 18.13 -10.72 -6.96
N ASP A 115 17.36 -10.23 -7.94
CA ASP A 115 17.84 -9.20 -8.84
C ASP A 115 18.16 -7.91 -8.06
N PRO A 116 19.27 -7.23 -8.39
CA PRO A 116 19.52 -5.91 -7.82
C PRO A 116 18.50 -4.90 -8.33
N VAL A 117 17.97 -4.07 -7.43
CA VAL A 117 16.98 -3.03 -7.77
C VAL A 117 17.53 -2.07 -8.83
N SER A 118 18.83 -1.82 -8.83
CA SER A 118 19.52 -0.97 -9.83
C SER A 118 19.43 -1.47 -11.27
N LYS A 119 19.05 -2.73 -11.48
CA LYS A 119 18.74 -3.28 -12.81
C LYS A 119 17.51 -2.59 -13.43
N PHE A 120 16.57 -2.17 -12.61
CA PHE A 120 15.30 -1.56 -13.01
C PHE A 120 15.25 -0.06 -12.69
N ILE A 121 16.01 0.35 -11.67
CA ILE A 121 16.15 1.74 -11.23
C ILE A 121 17.66 2.07 -11.18
N PRO A 122 18.28 2.41 -12.33
CA PRO A 122 19.73 2.69 -12.40
C PRO A 122 20.20 3.80 -11.46
N GLU A 123 19.32 4.71 -11.10
CA GLU A 123 19.57 5.82 -10.16
C GLU A 123 19.97 5.30 -8.76
N LEU A 124 19.60 4.09 -8.41
CA LEU A 124 19.95 3.46 -7.12
C LEU A 124 21.21 2.60 -7.18
N LYS A 125 22.04 2.74 -8.23
CA LYS A 125 23.25 1.92 -8.38
C LYS A 125 24.34 2.30 -7.38
N ASP A 126 24.59 3.61 -7.21
CA ASP A 126 25.74 4.13 -6.47
C ASP A 126 25.29 4.79 -5.16
N LEU A 127 24.49 4.08 -4.37
CA LEU A 127 23.95 4.55 -3.10
C LEU A 127 25.05 4.72 -2.05
N LYS A 128 24.77 5.58 -1.08
CA LYS A 128 25.59 5.82 0.10
C LYS A 128 24.89 5.29 1.34
N VAL A 129 25.65 5.01 2.38
CA VAL A 129 25.15 4.54 3.67
C VAL A 129 25.76 5.33 4.82
N MET A 130 25.00 5.57 5.87
CA MET A 130 25.47 6.15 7.11
C MET A 130 26.22 5.09 7.93
N LYS A 131 27.52 5.26 8.15
CA LYS A 131 28.36 4.35 8.94
C LYS A 131 29.24 5.13 9.90
N ASN A 132 29.09 4.87 11.20
CA ASN A 132 29.88 5.56 12.24
C ASN A 132 29.83 7.10 12.12
N GLY A 133 28.67 7.67 11.86
CA GLY A 133 28.45 9.11 11.72
C GLY A 133 28.98 9.72 10.41
N LYS A 134 29.41 8.92 9.44
CA LYS A 134 29.89 9.36 8.12
C LYS A 134 29.10 8.72 7.00
N VAL A 135 28.84 9.50 5.97
CA VAL A 135 28.23 9.00 4.72
C VAL A 135 29.34 8.43 3.85
N VAL A 136 29.26 7.13 3.56
CA VAL A 136 30.23 6.39 2.74
C VAL A 136 29.50 5.64 1.62
N PRO A 137 30.18 5.23 0.54
CA PRO A 137 29.56 4.38 -0.49
C PRO A 137 29.06 3.08 0.12
N ALA A 138 27.83 2.67 -0.24
CA ALA A 138 27.29 1.37 0.13
C ALA A 138 28.08 0.24 -0.56
N GLN A 139 28.34 -0.84 0.16
CA GLN A 139 29.11 -1.96 -0.36
C GLN A 139 28.24 -3.06 -0.97
N LYS A 140 26.96 -3.04 -0.67
CA LYS A 140 25.99 -4.01 -1.16
C LYS A 140 24.93 -3.30 -1.99
N GLN A 141 24.52 -3.94 -3.08
CA GLN A 141 23.33 -3.53 -3.83
C GLN A 141 22.09 -4.12 -3.17
N MET A 142 21.02 -3.33 -3.06
CA MET A 142 19.75 -3.85 -2.57
C MET A 142 19.10 -4.74 -3.62
N THR A 143 18.44 -5.80 -3.18
CA THR A 143 17.67 -6.72 -4.03
C THR A 143 16.17 -6.39 -3.99
N MET A 144 15.43 -6.93 -4.94
CA MET A 144 13.96 -6.84 -4.98
C MET A 144 13.31 -7.40 -3.71
N GLN A 145 13.83 -8.52 -3.16
CA GLN A 145 13.37 -9.07 -1.89
C GLN A 145 13.55 -8.11 -0.73
N GLN A 146 14.72 -7.45 -0.67
CA GLN A 146 15.01 -6.49 0.40
C GLN A 146 14.14 -5.23 0.32
N LEU A 147 13.76 -4.83 -0.88
CA LEU A 147 12.82 -3.74 -1.10
C LEU A 147 11.42 -4.11 -0.55
N LEU A 148 10.91 -5.29 -0.91
CA LEU A 148 9.59 -5.77 -0.51
C LEU A 148 9.45 -6.05 0.99
N ASN A 149 10.54 -6.42 1.68
CA ASN A 149 10.52 -6.79 3.09
C ASN A 149 11.08 -5.72 4.05
N HIS A 150 11.32 -4.50 3.55
CA HIS A 150 11.86 -3.38 4.34
C HIS A 150 13.27 -3.62 4.91
N THR A 151 14.12 -4.39 4.24
CA THR A 151 15.54 -4.55 4.62
C THR A 151 16.50 -3.84 3.65
N ALA A 152 16.00 -2.97 2.79
CA ALA A 152 16.78 -2.23 1.80
C ALA A 152 17.66 -1.11 2.37
N GLY A 153 17.41 -0.69 3.62
CA GLY A 153 18.18 0.37 4.28
C GLY A 153 17.59 1.79 4.14
N PHE A 154 16.47 1.95 3.47
CA PHE A 154 15.74 3.23 3.38
C PHE A 154 15.11 3.66 4.72
N SER A 155 14.66 4.91 4.78
CA SER A 155 13.90 5.47 5.90
C SER A 155 12.59 6.14 5.43
N TYR A 156 11.78 6.63 6.39
CA TYR A 156 10.70 7.61 6.22
C TYR A 156 11.03 8.96 6.87
N GLY A 157 12.09 9.03 7.67
CA GLY A 157 12.42 10.24 8.39
C GLY A 157 11.60 10.45 9.67
N PHE A 158 11.22 9.39 10.40
CA PHE A 158 10.35 9.51 11.58
C PHE A 158 11.10 9.93 12.87
N ASP A 159 12.41 9.69 12.96
CA ASP A 159 13.20 10.07 14.13
C ASP A 159 13.89 11.42 13.91
N PRO A 160 13.44 12.50 14.59
CA PRO A 160 14.04 13.82 14.44
C PRO A 160 15.47 13.91 14.99
N ASN A 161 15.95 12.91 15.74
CA ASN A 161 17.30 12.88 16.28
C ASN A 161 18.27 12.04 15.43
N ASP A 162 17.78 11.26 14.48
CA ASP A 162 18.62 10.48 13.57
C ASP A 162 19.04 11.31 12.35
N PRO A 163 20.34 11.42 12.03
CA PRO A 163 20.83 12.27 10.95
C PRO A 163 20.37 11.82 9.55
N VAL A 164 20.10 10.52 9.35
CA VAL A 164 19.54 10.02 8.10
C VAL A 164 18.07 10.45 8.00
N ASP A 165 17.30 10.27 9.05
CA ASP A 165 15.88 10.65 9.08
C ASP A 165 15.73 12.18 8.89
N GLN A 166 16.60 12.98 9.46
CA GLN A 166 16.64 14.43 9.20
C GLN A 166 16.91 14.76 7.73
N ALA A 167 17.76 13.99 7.04
CA ALA A 167 17.99 14.18 5.62
C ALA A 167 16.75 13.83 4.79
N TYR A 168 16.03 12.75 5.14
CA TYR A 168 14.75 12.37 4.51
C TYR A 168 13.67 13.44 4.73
N GLN A 169 13.55 13.99 5.93
CA GLN A 169 12.61 15.10 6.22
C GLN A 169 12.87 16.33 5.36
N LYS A 170 14.16 16.69 5.19
CA LYS A 170 14.56 17.87 4.40
C LYS A 170 14.40 17.68 2.90
N ALA A 171 14.40 16.44 2.41
CA ALA A 171 14.36 16.15 0.98
C ALA A 171 12.99 16.39 0.34
N ASP A 172 11.93 16.54 1.16
CA ASP A 172 10.56 16.71 0.68
C ASP A 172 10.19 15.70 -0.42
N LEU A 173 10.33 14.42 -0.08
CA LEU A 173 10.12 13.32 -1.03
C LEU A 173 8.70 13.31 -1.59
N PHE A 174 7.72 13.60 -0.74
CA PHE A 174 6.30 13.56 -1.12
C PHE A 174 5.81 14.83 -1.82
N GLY A 175 6.65 15.87 -1.92
CA GLY A 175 6.45 17.02 -2.78
C GLY A 175 7.02 16.84 -4.20
N ALA A 176 7.47 15.62 -4.56
CA ALA A 176 7.87 15.30 -5.92
C ALA A 176 6.66 15.30 -6.86
N LYS A 177 6.81 15.82 -8.07
CA LYS A 177 5.74 15.91 -9.07
C LYS A 177 5.38 14.55 -9.68
N ASP A 178 6.33 13.61 -9.70
CA ASP A 178 6.19 12.28 -10.27
C ASP A 178 7.20 11.31 -9.63
N LEU A 179 7.10 10.02 -9.97
CA LEU A 179 7.97 8.98 -9.44
C LEU A 179 9.43 9.11 -9.93
N ASP A 180 9.68 9.74 -11.07
CA ASP A 180 11.04 9.97 -11.57
C ASP A 180 11.73 11.08 -10.78
N GLU A 181 11.05 12.16 -10.43
CA GLU A 181 11.58 13.16 -9.50
C GLU A 181 11.76 12.58 -8.09
N PHE A 182 10.78 11.80 -7.62
CA PHE A 182 10.86 11.12 -6.34
C PHE A 182 12.14 10.27 -6.23
N ILE A 183 12.44 9.45 -7.23
CA ILE A 183 13.61 8.55 -7.16
C ILE A 183 14.94 9.30 -7.24
N LEU A 184 15.02 10.41 -7.96
CA LEU A 184 16.20 11.26 -7.98
C LEU A 184 16.48 11.88 -6.59
N LYS A 185 15.43 12.33 -5.89
CA LYS A 185 15.54 12.79 -4.50
C LYS A 185 16.00 11.65 -3.58
N VAL A 186 15.44 10.46 -3.71
CA VAL A 186 15.80 9.26 -2.93
C VAL A 186 17.25 8.87 -3.15
N ALA A 187 17.72 8.83 -4.39
CA ALA A 187 19.09 8.45 -4.74
C ALA A 187 20.16 9.37 -4.15
N ALA A 188 19.80 10.61 -3.83
CA ALA A 188 20.70 11.58 -3.17
C ALA A 188 20.85 11.34 -1.66
N LEU A 189 19.99 10.51 -1.06
CA LEU A 189 19.94 10.29 0.38
C LEU A 189 20.78 9.07 0.81
N PRO A 190 21.37 9.09 2.00
CA PRO A 190 22.05 7.93 2.52
C PRO A 190 21.07 6.89 3.04
N LEU A 191 21.41 5.61 2.90
CA LEU A 191 20.76 4.52 3.62
C LEU A 191 21.13 4.57 5.11
N LYS A 192 20.27 4.04 5.97
CA LYS A 192 20.52 3.91 7.41
C LYS A 192 21.55 2.82 7.72
N PHE A 193 21.56 1.74 6.91
CA PHE A 193 22.44 0.58 7.04
C PHE A 193 22.60 -0.10 5.68
N GLU A 194 23.58 -0.99 5.57
CA GLU A 194 23.77 -1.77 4.35
C GLU A 194 22.57 -2.66 4.05
N PRO A 195 22.16 -2.78 2.77
CA PRO A 195 21.05 -3.63 2.39
C PRO A 195 21.17 -5.04 2.94
N GLY A 196 20.10 -5.52 3.58
CA GLY A 196 20.01 -6.85 4.19
C GLY A 196 20.47 -6.94 5.64
N GLU A 197 21.00 -5.89 6.25
CA GLU A 197 21.50 -5.97 7.62
C GLU A 197 20.41 -5.89 8.68
N GLN A 198 19.41 -5.04 8.45
CA GLN A 198 18.35 -4.79 9.44
C GLN A 198 16.99 -4.60 8.75
N TRP A 199 15.94 -4.82 9.50
CA TRP A 199 14.59 -4.40 9.14
C TRP A 199 14.34 -2.97 9.60
N HIS A 200 13.84 -2.13 8.69
CA HIS A 200 13.43 -0.78 9.02
C HIS A 200 12.29 -0.34 8.12
N TYR A 201 11.16 -0.01 8.72
CA TYR A 201 9.99 0.48 7.98
C TYR A 201 10.30 1.77 7.23
N SER A 202 10.05 1.79 5.93
CA SER A 202 10.62 2.82 5.04
C SER A 202 9.81 3.02 3.76
N ILE A 203 10.26 3.97 2.94
CA ILE A 203 9.77 4.24 1.57
C ILE A 203 10.04 3.08 0.58
N ALA A 204 10.51 1.93 1.02
CA ALA A 204 10.89 0.83 0.14
C ALA A 204 9.74 0.38 -0.79
N VAL A 205 8.50 0.36 -0.27
CA VAL A 205 7.34 -0.02 -1.09
C VAL A 205 6.90 1.10 -2.02
N ASP A 206 7.15 2.36 -1.68
CA ASP A 206 6.97 3.50 -2.59
C ASP A 206 7.92 3.36 -3.79
N VAL A 207 9.18 3.00 -3.54
CA VAL A 207 10.16 2.66 -4.60
C VAL A 207 9.72 1.43 -5.41
N THR A 208 9.05 0.45 -4.77
CA THR A 208 8.48 -0.70 -5.50
C THR A 208 7.42 -0.26 -6.49
N GLY A 209 6.63 0.77 -6.19
CA GLY A 209 5.68 1.36 -7.15
C GLY A 209 6.36 1.81 -8.44
N LEU A 210 7.53 2.46 -8.35
CA LEU A 210 8.31 2.83 -9.54
C LEU A 210 8.85 1.60 -10.28
N VAL A 211 9.26 0.53 -9.58
CA VAL A 211 9.64 -0.73 -10.25
C VAL A 211 8.48 -1.29 -11.05
N VAL A 212 7.26 -1.31 -10.47
CA VAL A 212 6.05 -1.75 -11.20
C VAL A 212 5.84 -0.90 -12.45
N GLN A 213 5.90 0.43 -12.34
CA GLN A 213 5.76 1.34 -13.48
C GLN A 213 6.78 1.04 -14.60
N ARG A 214 8.06 0.89 -14.25
CA ARG A 214 9.12 0.67 -15.24
C ARG A 214 9.07 -0.71 -15.90
N LEU A 215 8.71 -1.74 -15.14
CA LEU A 215 8.62 -3.11 -15.66
C LEU A 215 7.38 -3.35 -16.51
N SER A 216 6.26 -2.70 -16.17
CA SER A 216 5.01 -2.78 -16.94
C SER A 216 5.00 -1.87 -18.17
N GLY A 217 5.71 -0.75 -18.10
CA GLY A 217 5.63 0.33 -19.10
C GLY A 217 4.36 1.18 -18.98
N GLN A 218 3.60 1.03 -17.89
CA GLN A 218 2.37 1.78 -17.59
C GLN A 218 2.58 2.68 -16.36
N PRO A 219 1.90 3.84 -16.26
CA PRO A 219 1.82 4.59 -14.99
C PRO A 219 1.37 3.68 -13.86
N PHE A 220 1.91 3.88 -12.66
CA PHE A 220 1.68 2.96 -11.54
C PHE A 220 0.21 2.86 -11.11
N ASP A 221 -0.48 3.97 -11.08
CA ASP A 221 -1.92 4.07 -10.78
C ASP A 221 -2.77 3.34 -11.84
N GLU A 222 -2.47 3.52 -13.12
CA GLU A 222 -3.15 2.84 -14.22
C GLU A 222 -2.89 1.32 -14.18
N TYR A 223 -1.67 0.90 -13.82
CA TYR A 223 -1.37 -0.52 -13.65
C TYR A 223 -2.22 -1.14 -12.54
N LEU A 224 -2.31 -0.48 -11.37
CA LEU A 224 -3.14 -0.98 -10.27
C LEU A 224 -4.62 -1.03 -10.65
N LYS A 225 -5.11 -0.01 -11.34
CA LYS A 225 -6.49 0.05 -11.83
C LYS A 225 -6.81 -1.12 -12.75
N GLU A 226 -6.03 -1.30 -13.81
CA GLU A 226 -6.28 -2.31 -14.84
C GLU A 226 -6.09 -3.74 -14.32
N HIS A 227 -5.04 -3.98 -13.52
CA HIS A 227 -4.63 -5.34 -13.15
C HIS A 227 -5.10 -5.80 -11.76
N ILE A 228 -5.62 -4.88 -10.92
CA ILE A 228 -6.08 -5.21 -9.56
C ILE A 228 -7.49 -4.68 -9.31
N PHE A 229 -7.71 -3.36 -9.46
CA PHE A 229 -8.97 -2.77 -9.02
C PHE A 229 -10.15 -3.19 -9.90
N GLU A 230 -10.03 -3.09 -11.22
CA GLU A 230 -11.08 -3.50 -12.15
C GLU A 230 -11.38 -5.01 -12.10
N PRO A 231 -10.37 -5.93 -12.13
CA PRO A 231 -10.63 -7.36 -12.02
C PRO A 231 -11.29 -7.79 -10.72
N LEU A 232 -11.05 -7.04 -9.62
CA LEU A 232 -11.62 -7.29 -8.31
C LEU A 232 -12.88 -6.46 -8.01
N ASP A 233 -13.38 -5.70 -8.99
CA ASP A 233 -14.55 -4.80 -8.86
C ASP A 233 -14.41 -3.79 -7.70
N MET A 234 -13.17 -3.34 -7.44
CA MET A 234 -12.82 -2.36 -6.38
C MET A 234 -13.10 -0.93 -6.87
N LYS A 235 -14.36 -0.60 -7.09
CA LYS A 235 -14.81 0.65 -7.73
C LYS A 235 -14.49 1.90 -6.90
N ASP A 236 -14.40 1.75 -5.58
CA ASP A 236 -14.15 2.82 -4.61
C ASP A 236 -12.68 2.89 -4.18
N THR A 237 -11.74 2.38 -5.04
CA THR A 237 -10.30 2.40 -4.76
C THR A 237 -9.55 3.11 -5.88
N PHE A 238 -8.94 4.25 -5.57
CA PHE A 238 -8.26 5.12 -6.52
C PHE A 238 -7.17 5.95 -5.84
N PHE A 239 -6.27 6.54 -6.61
CA PHE A 239 -5.26 7.48 -6.10
C PHE A 239 -5.83 8.89 -5.94
N GLU A 240 -6.72 9.29 -6.82
CA GLU A 240 -7.40 10.58 -6.79
C GLU A 240 -8.91 10.34 -6.70
N VAL A 241 -9.53 10.97 -5.70
CA VAL A 241 -10.98 10.82 -5.50
C VAL A 241 -11.72 11.56 -6.61
N PRO A 242 -12.61 10.89 -7.36
CA PRO A 242 -13.42 11.53 -8.38
C PRO A 242 -14.26 12.68 -7.79
N GLU A 243 -14.49 13.72 -8.57
CA GLU A 243 -15.14 14.95 -8.10
C GLU A 243 -16.57 14.71 -7.58
N ASP A 244 -17.30 13.80 -8.20
CA ASP A 244 -18.63 13.36 -7.82
C ASP A 244 -18.66 12.49 -6.54
N GLU A 245 -17.52 11.94 -6.12
CA GLU A 245 -17.37 11.10 -4.94
C GLU A 245 -16.82 11.86 -3.70
N ILE A 246 -16.45 13.13 -3.83
CA ILE A 246 -15.88 13.94 -2.74
C ILE A 246 -16.82 13.99 -1.53
N GLY A 247 -18.15 13.95 -1.74
CA GLY A 247 -19.15 13.95 -0.67
C GLY A 247 -19.12 12.73 0.25
N ARG A 248 -18.49 11.62 -0.19
CA ARG A 248 -18.24 10.39 0.58
C ARG A 248 -16.86 10.37 1.22
N PHE A 249 -15.94 11.24 0.79
CA PHE A 249 -14.55 11.23 1.20
C PHE A 249 -14.34 11.86 2.57
N LEU A 250 -13.86 11.05 3.52
CA LEU A 250 -13.71 11.49 4.91
C LEU A 250 -12.44 12.30 5.12
N PRO A 251 -12.50 13.36 5.93
CA PRO A 251 -11.32 14.11 6.32
C PRO A 251 -10.43 13.30 7.27
N ASN A 252 -9.13 13.60 7.27
CA ASN A 252 -8.20 13.11 8.27
C ASN A 252 -8.34 13.90 9.58
N HIS A 253 -8.16 13.17 10.67
CA HIS A 253 -8.06 13.74 12.01
C HIS A 253 -6.73 13.39 12.64
N PHE A 254 -6.13 14.37 13.28
CA PHE A 254 -4.96 14.17 14.12
C PHE A 254 -5.36 14.41 15.57
N LEU A 255 -4.89 13.55 16.47
CA LEU A 255 -5.05 13.80 17.90
C LEU A 255 -4.38 15.14 18.24
N ASN A 256 -5.15 16.05 18.82
CA ASN A 256 -4.56 17.24 19.40
C ASN A 256 -3.74 16.82 20.63
N PRO A 257 -2.42 17.11 20.68
CA PRO A 257 -1.58 16.79 21.86
C PRO A 257 -2.10 17.37 23.17
N GLN A 258 -2.97 18.37 23.10
CA GLN A 258 -3.59 19.02 24.26
C GLN A 258 -4.94 18.39 24.67
N GLY A 259 -5.37 17.31 24.00
CA GLY A 259 -6.50 16.48 24.45
C GLY A 259 -7.89 17.02 24.10
N GLY A 260 -8.02 17.71 22.97
CA GLY A 260 -9.30 18.22 22.46
C GLY A 260 -9.63 17.71 21.08
#